data_c4e31dc2f75a5730158ad045df35aba5
#
_entry.id   c4e31dc2f75a5730158ad045df35aba5
#
_cell.length_a   1.000
_cell.length_b   1.000
_cell.length_c   1.000
_cell.angle_alpha   90.00
_cell.angle_beta   90.00
_cell.angle_gamma   90.00
#
_symmetry.space_group_name_H-M   'P 1'
#
loop_
_entity.id
_entity.type
_entity.pdbx_description
1 polymer ?
#
loop_
_entity_poly.entity_id
_entity_poly.type
_entity_poly.pdbx_seq_one_letter_code
_entity_poly.pdbx_strand_id
1 'polypeptide(L)'
;VKEFQDKGYDGQIIFVETSLKTALARNAARKERTLKEIIVKKNHEAVQNNKKGFRELFGDNFAEVKTDNLKIKDPMPADLVKRLDKFTKSYEKRRLTAEEFAAEGKDILDAGGKFDFKEFDVVTKGEKGPFFNKAMNRIKKFGNEHNYILTARPPQSAPHIKEFLESQGMKIPLENITGLGNSTASAKAMWMLEKFGEGYNDFYFADDAIKNVEAVKKVLEQLDVKSNVQQAIQYSKGRSKLSKD
;
A
#
# COMPACT_ATOMS: atom_id res chain seq x y z
N VAL A 1 -23.96 1.10 5.22
CA VAL A 1 -23.13 1.96 4.34
C VAL A 1 -22.25 2.85 5.20
N LYS A 2 -22.81 3.65 6.10
CA LYS A 2 -22.05 4.58 6.96
C LYS A 2 -20.93 3.87 7.73
N GLU A 3 -21.19 2.70 8.28
CA GLU A 3 -20.18 1.88 8.98
C GLU A 3 -18.98 1.49 8.08
N PHE A 4 -19.22 1.25 6.79
CA PHE A 4 -18.15 0.97 5.82
C PHE A 4 -17.41 2.23 5.43
N GLN A 5 -18.10 3.36 5.28
CA GLN A 5 -17.48 4.66 4.99
C GLN A 5 -16.60 5.13 6.17
N ASP A 6 -17.07 4.95 7.41
CA ASP A 6 -16.31 5.25 8.63
C ASP A 6 -15.03 4.40 8.75
N LYS A 7 -15.03 3.20 8.14
CA LYS A 7 -13.85 2.33 8.00
C LYS A 7 -13.00 2.64 6.76
N GLY A 8 -13.34 3.71 6.04
CA GLY A 8 -12.59 4.14 4.86
C GLY A 8 -12.89 3.39 3.57
N TYR A 9 -14.02 2.67 3.50
CA TYR A 9 -14.49 2.08 2.24
C TYR A 9 -15.35 3.08 1.48
N ASP A 10 -15.04 3.28 0.20
CA ASP A 10 -15.91 3.98 -0.73
C ASP A 10 -16.83 2.98 -1.42
N GLY A 11 -18.06 3.39 -1.64
CA GLY A 11 -19.05 2.58 -2.34
C GLY A 11 -19.69 3.36 -3.47
N GLN A 12 -20.01 2.66 -4.55
CA GLN A 12 -20.86 3.19 -5.60
C GLN A 12 -22.18 2.42 -5.61
N ILE A 13 -23.29 3.13 -5.80
CA ILE A 13 -24.59 2.52 -6.02
C ILE A 13 -25.07 2.80 -7.44
N ILE A 14 -25.54 1.75 -8.10
CA ILE A 14 -26.25 1.85 -9.37
C ILE A 14 -27.72 1.57 -9.08
N PHE A 15 -28.54 2.62 -9.16
CA PHE A 15 -29.98 2.51 -8.97
C PHE A 15 -30.65 2.20 -10.31
N VAL A 16 -31.17 0.98 -10.44
CA VAL A 16 -31.88 0.54 -11.65
C VAL A 16 -33.33 0.96 -11.54
N GLU A 17 -33.71 1.96 -12.31
CA GLU A 17 -35.10 2.46 -12.37
C GLU A 17 -35.90 1.78 -13.49
N THR A 18 -37.03 1.30 -13.13
CA THR A 18 -38.02 0.70 -14.05
C THR A 18 -39.39 1.26 -13.71
N SER A 19 -40.16 1.73 -14.66
CA SER A 19 -41.53 2.16 -14.39
C SER A 19 -42.37 0.99 -13.88
N LEU A 20 -43.39 1.28 -13.07
CA LEU A 20 -44.32 0.25 -12.58
C LEU A 20 -44.99 -0.52 -13.74
N LYS A 21 -45.34 0.19 -14.83
CA LYS A 21 -45.90 -0.43 -16.05
C LYS A 21 -44.96 -1.49 -16.62
N THR A 22 -43.68 -1.14 -16.78
CA THR A 22 -42.68 -2.08 -17.31
C THR A 22 -42.39 -3.21 -16.32
N ALA A 23 -42.34 -2.94 -15.03
CA ALA A 23 -42.16 -3.96 -14.00
C ALA A 23 -43.29 -5.00 -14.00
N LEU A 24 -44.51 -4.56 -14.11
CA LEU A 24 -45.69 -5.44 -14.22
C LEU A 24 -45.69 -6.26 -15.51
N ALA A 25 -45.38 -5.62 -16.66
CA ALA A 25 -45.27 -6.31 -17.94
C ALA A 25 -44.18 -7.37 -17.94
N ARG A 26 -42.99 -7.06 -17.39
CA ARG A 26 -41.90 -8.02 -17.25
C ARG A 26 -42.25 -9.16 -16.30
N ASN A 27 -42.97 -8.89 -15.22
CA ASN A 27 -43.42 -9.92 -14.30
C ASN A 27 -44.43 -10.86 -14.97
N ALA A 28 -45.39 -10.32 -15.74
CA ALA A 28 -46.37 -11.12 -16.48
C ALA A 28 -45.72 -12.00 -17.57
N ALA A 29 -44.62 -11.53 -18.18
CA ALA A 29 -43.88 -12.25 -19.22
C ALA A 29 -42.97 -13.37 -18.69
N ARG A 30 -42.83 -13.53 -17.37
CA ARG A 30 -41.99 -14.61 -16.76
C ARG A 30 -42.64 -15.98 -16.96
N LYS A 31 -41.87 -16.93 -17.43
CA LYS A 31 -42.34 -18.30 -17.67
C LYS A 31 -42.48 -19.15 -16.41
N GLU A 32 -41.62 -18.93 -15.41
CA GLU A 32 -41.48 -19.88 -14.30
C GLU A 32 -41.93 -19.33 -12.93
N ARG A 33 -41.88 -18.04 -12.69
CA ARG A 33 -42.23 -17.45 -11.38
C ARG A 33 -42.81 -16.05 -11.52
N THR A 34 -44.11 -15.98 -11.71
CA THR A 34 -44.85 -14.72 -11.63
C THR A 34 -45.22 -14.40 -10.18
N LEU A 35 -45.03 -13.15 -9.79
CA LEU A 35 -45.49 -12.64 -8.50
C LEU A 35 -46.89 -12.06 -8.65
N LYS A 36 -47.70 -12.08 -7.58
CA LYS A 36 -48.95 -11.36 -7.54
C LYS A 36 -48.71 -9.87 -7.78
N GLU A 37 -49.58 -9.23 -8.56
CA GLU A 37 -49.45 -7.83 -8.95
C GLU A 37 -49.27 -6.89 -7.74
N ILE A 38 -50.01 -7.15 -6.65
CA ILE A 38 -49.92 -6.40 -5.39
C ILE A 38 -48.53 -6.42 -4.79
N ILE A 39 -47.78 -7.55 -4.92
CA ILE A 39 -46.43 -7.70 -4.43
C ILE A 39 -45.46 -6.87 -5.28
N VAL A 40 -45.67 -6.89 -6.62
CA VAL A 40 -44.84 -6.09 -7.53
C VAL A 40 -45.01 -4.60 -7.26
N LYS A 41 -46.25 -4.13 -7.08
CA LYS A 41 -46.57 -2.74 -6.74
C LYS A 41 -45.91 -2.31 -5.42
N LYS A 42 -46.09 -3.11 -4.36
CA LYS A 42 -45.52 -2.81 -3.04
C LYS A 42 -43.98 -2.74 -3.06
N ASN A 43 -43.32 -3.71 -3.72
CA ASN A 43 -41.88 -3.73 -3.83
C ASN A 43 -41.37 -2.56 -4.68
N HIS A 44 -42.03 -2.24 -5.78
CA HIS A 44 -41.70 -1.09 -6.61
C HIS A 44 -41.75 0.21 -5.81
N GLU A 45 -42.81 0.46 -5.07
CA GLU A 45 -43.01 1.61 -4.21
C GLU A 45 -41.89 1.70 -3.13
N ALA A 46 -41.61 0.59 -2.45
CA ALA A 46 -40.56 0.54 -1.42
C ALA A 46 -39.19 0.88 -2.00
N VAL A 47 -38.86 0.40 -3.20
CA VAL A 47 -37.58 0.72 -3.87
C VAL A 47 -37.52 2.21 -4.25
N GLN A 48 -38.62 2.76 -4.78
CA GLN A 48 -38.69 4.18 -5.16
C GLN A 48 -38.55 5.10 -3.94
N ASN A 49 -39.16 4.75 -2.81
CA ASN A 49 -39.06 5.51 -1.57
C ASN A 49 -37.63 5.60 -1.03
N ASN A 50 -36.80 4.58 -1.26
CA ASN A 50 -35.41 4.58 -0.84
C ASN A 50 -34.47 5.39 -1.75
N LYS A 51 -34.91 5.76 -2.95
CA LYS A 51 -34.08 6.44 -3.96
C LYS A 51 -33.44 7.73 -3.45
N LYS A 52 -34.25 8.56 -2.76
CA LYS A 52 -33.77 9.84 -2.20
C LYS A 52 -32.66 9.60 -1.17
N GLY A 53 -32.86 8.66 -0.25
CA GLY A 53 -31.89 8.33 0.78
C GLY A 53 -30.58 7.77 0.18
N PHE A 54 -30.64 6.95 -0.86
CA PHE A 54 -29.46 6.48 -1.54
C PHE A 54 -28.71 7.61 -2.26
N ARG A 55 -29.43 8.53 -2.90
CA ARG A 55 -28.82 9.70 -3.56
C ARG A 55 -28.11 10.60 -2.55
N GLU A 56 -28.71 10.86 -1.39
CA GLU A 56 -28.11 11.65 -0.32
C GLU A 56 -26.88 10.93 0.28
N LEU A 57 -26.95 9.61 0.46
CA LEU A 57 -25.90 8.82 1.08
C LEU A 57 -24.65 8.62 0.19
N PHE A 58 -24.84 8.47 -1.12
CA PHE A 58 -23.76 8.17 -2.06
C PHE A 58 -23.32 9.39 -2.88
N GLY A 59 -24.05 10.51 -2.85
CA GLY A 59 -23.67 11.74 -3.54
C GLY A 59 -23.27 11.51 -5.00
N ASP A 60 -22.06 11.90 -5.37
CA ASP A 60 -21.50 11.71 -6.72
C ASP A 60 -21.31 10.25 -7.12
N ASN A 61 -21.25 9.35 -6.16
CA ASN A 61 -21.17 7.90 -6.39
C ASN A 61 -22.55 7.24 -6.62
N PHE A 62 -23.63 8.01 -6.66
CA PHE A 62 -24.96 7.54 -7.05
C PHE A 62 -25.14 7.61 -8.57
N ALA A 63 -25.36 6.46 -9.21
CA ALA A 63 -25.70 6.38 -10.62
C ALA A 63 -27.11 5.83 -10.80
N GLU A 64 -27.86 6.39 -11.72
CA GLU A 64 -29.23 5.96 -12.06
C GLU A 64 -29.28 5.46 -13.50
N VAL A 65 -29.94 4.30 -13.70
CA VAL A 65 -30.14 3.70 -15.02
C VAL A 65 -31.60 3.43 -15.23
N LYS A 66 -32.20 4.06 -16.24
CA LYS A 66 -33.58 3.79 -16.68
C LYS A 66 -33.59 2.60 -17.62
N THR A 67 -34.42 1.60 -17.31
CA THR A 67 -34.44 0.34 -18.05
C THR A 67 -35.75 0.08 -18.81
N ASP A 68 -36.65 1.05 -18.89
CA ASP A 68 -37.95 0.86 -19.56
C ASP A 68 -37.80 0.46 -21.04
N ASN A 69 -36.83 1.04 -21.72
CA ASN A 69 -36.56 0.80 -23.14
C ASN A 69 -35.47 -0.24 -23.40
N LEU A 70 -34.88 -0.84 -22.34
CA LEU A 70 -33.82 -1.83 -22.48
C LEU A 70 -34.39 -3.26 -22.54
N LYS A 71 -33.86 -4.04 -23.46
CA LYS A 71 -34.08 -5.50 -23.54
C LYS A 71 -32.97 -6.22 -22.78
N ILE A 72 -33.22 -7.47 -22.36
CA ILE A 72 -32.27 -8.27 -21.55
C ILE A 72 -30.89 -8.41 -22.21
N LYS A 73 -30.77 -8.32 -23.53
CA LYS A 73 -29.55 -8.46 -24.29
C LYS A 73 -28.95 -7.12 -24.79
N ASP A 74 -29.59 -6.01 -24.47
CA ASP A 74 -29.08 -4.71 -24.88
C ASP A 74 -27.77 -4.41 -24.11
N PRO A 75 -26.80 -3.77 -24.75
CA PRO A 75 -25.56 -3.35 -24.08
C PRO A 75 -25.88 -2.33 -22.99
N MET A 76 -25.04 -2.30 -21.97
CA MET A 76 -25.14 -1.30 -20.90
C MET A 76 -25.01 0.11 -21.50
N PRO A 77 -25.83 1.10 -21.04
CA PRO A 77 -25.73 2.47 -21.51
C PRO A 77 -24.29 3.03 -21.42
N ALA A 78 -23.83 3.68 -22.49
CA ALA A 78 -22.43 4.10 -22.59
C ALA A 78 -22.00 5.13 -21.51
N ASP A 79 -22.92 5.96 -21.05
CA ASP A 79 -22.72 6.90 -19.95
C ASP A 79 -22.50 6.17 -18.62
N LEU A 80 -23.21 5.08 -18.37
CA LEU A 80 -23.01 4.25 -17.20
C LEU A 80 -21.68 3.50 -17.26
N VAL A 81 -21.32 2.94 -18.42
CA VAL A 81 -20.00 2.31 -18.61
C VAL A 81 -18.90 3.30 -18.29
N LYS A 82 -18.95 4.52 -18.84
CA LYS A 82 -17.95 5.58 -18.55
C LYS A 82 -17.87 5.93 -17.06
N ARG A 83 -18.99 5.97 -16.35
CA ARG A 83 -19.02 6.25 -14.91
C ARG A 83 -18.40 5.10 -14.11
N LEU A 84 -18.71 3.86 -14.46
CA LEU A 84 -18.13 2.67 -13.85
C LEU A 84 -16.62 2.61 -14.09
N ASP A 85 -16.20 2.88 -15.32
CA ASP A 85 -14.76 2.92 -15.67
C ASP A 85 -14.03 4.01 -14.89
N LYS A 86 -14.63 5.19 -14.76
CA LYS A 86 -14.04 6.26 -13.94
C LYS A 86 -13.94 5.86 -12.48
N PHE A 87 -14.97 5.23 -11.94
CA PHE A 87 -14.98 4.74 -10.56
C PHE A 87 -13.95 3.64 -10.35
N THR A 88 -13.91 2.62 -11.21
CA THR A 88 -12.92 1.53 -11.10
C THR A 88 -11.49 2.02 -11.30
N LYS A 89 -11.25 2.94 -12.23
CA LYS A 89 -9.91 3.53 -12.44
C LYS A 89 -9.42 4.34 -11.25
N SER A 90 -10.32 4.98 -10.48
CA SER A 90 -9.94 5.68 -9.25
C SER A 90 -9.45 4.73 -8.16
N TYR A 91 -9.73 3.43 -8.28
CA TYR A 91 -9.29 2.37 -7.36
C TYR A 91 -8.27 1.41 -8.00
N GLU A 92 -7.77 1.69 -9.21
CA GLU A 92 -6.65 0.93 -9.75
C GLU A 92 -5.45 1.04 -8.82
N LYS A 93 -5.07 -0.09 -8.22
CA LYS A 93 -3.86 -0.18 -7.42
C LYS A 93 -2.66 0.04 -8.33
N ARG A 94 -2.11 1.25 -8.31
CA ARG A 94 -0.84 1.55 -8.95
C ARG A 94 0.27 1.15 -7.97
N ARG A 95 1.23 0.36 -8.42
CA ARG A 95 2.47 0.13 -7.69
C ARG A 95 3.39 1.31 -7.91
N LEU A 96 3.86 1.89 -6.82
CA LEU A 96 4.85 2.95 -6.83
C LEU A 96 6.20 2.40 -6.40
N THR A 97 7.25 2.81 -7.07
CA THR A 97 8.61 2.68 -6.55
C THR A 97 8.81 3.62 -5.38
N ALA A 98 9.88 3.44 -4.61
CA ALA A 98 10.21 4.35 -3.50
C ALA A 98 10.46 5.79 -3.99
N GLU A 99 11.01 5.95 -5.19
CA GLU A 99 11.25 7.26 -5.82
C GLU A 99 9.95 7.93 -6.24
N GLU A 100 9.04 7.20 -6.89
CA GLU A 100 7.71 7.70 -7.27
C GLU A 100 6.88 8.04 -6.02
N PHE A 101 6.93 7.20 -4.98
CA PHE A 101 6.25 7.48 -3.71
C PHE A 101 6.79 8.75 -3.05
N ALA A 102 8.10 8.97 -3.06
CA ALA A 102 8.70 10.18 -2.52
C ALA A 102 8.33 11.44 -3.32
N ALA A 103 8.15 11.31 -4.64
CA ALA A 103 7.80 12.41 -5.53
C ALA A 103 6.30 12.73 -5.53
N GLU A 104 5.44 11.72 -5.59
CA GLU A 104 3.99 11.87 -5.86
C GLU A 104 3.12 11.52 -4.64
N GLY A 105 3.67 10.90 -3.60
CA GLY A 105 2.88 10.33 -2.49
C GLY A 105 2.01 11.36 -1.78
N LYS A 106 2.52 12.58 -1.60
CA LYS A 106 1.74 13.66 -1.00
C LYS A 106 0.56 14.08 -1.88
N ASP A 107 0.80 14.26 -3.17
CA ASP A 107 -0.23 14.69 -4.11
C ASP A 107 -1.33 13.64 -4.26
N ILE A 108 -0.96 12.35 -4.19
CA ILE A 108 -1.91 11.23 -4.20
C ILE A 108 -2.78 11.26 -2.93
N LEU A 109 -2.20 11.50 -1.74
CA LEU A 109 -2.96 11.64 -0.49
C LEU A 109 -3.88 12.86 -0.52
N ASP A 110 -3.40 14.00 -0.99
CA ASP A 110 -4.16 15.24 -1.11
C ASP A 110 -5.33 15.09 -2.11
N ALA A 111 -5.18 14.22 -3.11
CA ALA A 111 -6.23 13.83 -4.05
C ALA A 111 -7.20 12.75 -3.50
N GLY A 112 -7.07 12.36 -2.21
CA GLY A 112 -7.91 11.35 -1.57
C GLY A 112 -7.48 9.90 -1.81
N GLY A 113 -6.30 9.68 -2.39
CA GLY A 113 -5.72 8.35 -2.55
C GLY A 113 -5.31 7.75 -1.21
N LYS A 114 -5.19 6.41 -1.19
CA LYS A 114 -4.74 5.66 -0.02
C LYS A 114 -3.64 4.70 -0.44
N PHE A 115 -2.65 4.54 0.43
CA PHE A 115 -1.57 3.60 0.20
C PHE A 115 -1.84 2.27 0.93
N ASP A 116 -1.59 1.17 0.22
CA ASP A 116 -1.57 -0.18 0.79
C ASP A 116 -0.11 -0.62 0.90
N PHE A 117 0.42 -0.65 2.11
CA PHE A 117 1.80 -1.03 2.40
C PHE A 117 1.97 -2.53 2.71
N LYS A 118 0.95 -3.36 2.55
CA LYS A 118 1.03 -4.80 2.86
C LYS A 118 2.14 -5.52 2.10
N GLU A 119 2.47 -5.07 0.89
CA GLU A 119 3.60 -5.63 0.14
C GLU A 119 4.97 -5.32 0.78
N PHE A 120 5.04 -4.32 1.66
CA PHE A 120 6.25 -4.02 2.43
C PHE A 120 6.48 -5.00 3.60
N ASP A 121 5.44 -5.71 4.02
CA ASP A 121 5.55 -6.72 5.07
C ASP A 121 6.28 -7.97 4.55
N VAL A 122 6.21 -8.24 3.25
CA VAL A 122 6.77 -9.44 2.62
C VAL A 122 8.02 -9.10 1.81
N VAL A 123 9.09 -9.87 2.00
CA VAL A 123 10.34 -9.74 1.23
C VAL A 123 10.51 -10.98 0.35
N THR A 124 10.12 -10.87 -0.92
CA THR A 124 10.15 -12.00 -1.86
C THR A 124 11.29 -11.96 -2.86
N LYS A 125 11.86 -10.79 -3.12
CA LYS A 125 12.92 -10.59 -4.11
C LYS A 125 13.89 -9.52 -3.64
N GLY A 126 15.16 -9.71 -3.93
CA GLY A 126 16.20 -8.72 -3.67
C GLY A 126 17.54 -9.19 -4.28
N GLU A 127 18.36 -8.24 -4.64
CA GLU A 127 19.73 -8.49 -5.09
C GLU A 127 20.72 -8.17 -3.98
N LYS A 128 21.86 -8.86 -4.00
CA LYS A 128 22.95 -8.61 -3.05
C LYS A 128 23.52 -7.22 -3.28
N GLY A 129 23.33 -6.34 -2.32
CA GLY A 129 23.86 -5.00 -2.36
C GLY A 129 25.40 -4.95 -2.21
N PRO A 130 26.02 -3.77 -2.40
CA PRO A 130 27.48 -3.62 -2.44
C PRO A 130 28.19 -4.03 -1.15
N PHE A 131 27.50 -3.98 -0.01
CA PHE A 131 28.10 -4.37 1.29
C PHE A 131 27.71 -5.78 1.76
N PHE A 132 26.94 -6.56 0.97
CA PHE A 132 26.53 -7.91 1.37
C PHE A 132 27.73 -8.80 1.75
N ASN A 133 28.75 -8.88 0.89
CA ASN A 133 29.93 -9.71 1.13
C ASN A 133 30.74 -9.20 2.34
N LYS A 134 30.77 -7.89 2.56
CA LYS A 134 31.45 -7.29 3.72
C LYS A 134 30.73 -7.65 5.01
N ALA A 135 29.39 -7.60 5.02
CA ALA A 135 28.58 -8.06 6.15
C ALA A 135 28.78 -9.55 6.44
N MET A 136 28.76 -10.40 5.41
CA MET A 136 29.02 -11.83 5.54
C MET A 136 30.41 -12.13 6.12
N ASN A 137 31.44 -11.42 5.69
CA ASN A 137 32.80 -11.60 6.22
C ASN A 137 32.89 -11.15 7.69
N ARG A 138 32.16 -10.09 8.08
CA ARG A 138 32.10 -9.67 9.50
C ARG A 138 31.40 -10.72 10.36
N ILE A 139 30.25 -11.25 9.89
CA ILE A 139 29.53 -12.33 10.57
C ILE A 139 30.42 -13.57 10.75
N LYS A 140 31.16 -13.96 9.72
CA LYS A 140 32.11 -15.09 9.79
C LYS A 140 33.23 -14.87 10.82
N LYS A 141 33.70 -13.63 10.94
CA LYS A 141 34.85 -13.28 11.82
C LYS A 141 34.40 -13.05 13.26
N PHE A 142 33.28 -12.43 13.50
CA PHE A 142 32.87 -11.91 14.81
C PHE A 142 31.56 -12.53 15.34
N GLY A 143 30.94 -13.46 14.62
CA GLY A 143 29.63 -13.95 14.93
C GLY A 143 28.50 -13.04 14.47
N ASN A 144 27.26 -13.45 14.71
CA ASN A 144 26.07 -12.73 14.25
C ASN A 144 25.31 -11.99 15.38
N GLU A 145 25.75 -12.13 16.63
CA GLU A 145 25.07 -11.57 17.81
C GLU A 145 24.98 -10.06 17.81
N HIS A 146 26.00 -9.38 17.26
CA HIS A 146 26.09 -7.92 17.19
C HIS A 146 25.91 -7.37 15.77
N ASN A 147 25.26 -8.13 14.90
CA ASN A 147 24.88 -7.69 13.58
C ASN A 147 23.38 -7.42 13.53
N TYR A 148 23.01 -6.23 13.13
CA TYR A 148 21.64 -5.74 13.14
C TYR A 148 21.15 -5.38 11.74
N ILE A 149 19.86 -5.61 11.49
CA ILE A 149 19.16 -5.10 10.33
C ILE A 149 18.19 -4.03 10.82
N LEU A 150 18.33 -2.81 10.31
CA LEU A 150 17.48 -1.68 10.63
C LEU A 150 16.78 -1.18 9.38
N THR A 151 15.46 -1.24 9.36
CA THR A 151 14.65 -0.89 8.19
C THR A 151 13.51 0.05 8.54
N ALA A 152 13.11 0.87 7.58
CA ALA A 152 11.90 1.69 7.68
C ALA A 152 10.60 0.87 7.61
N ARG A 153 10.66 -0.40 7.19
CA ARG A 153 9.51 -1.31 7.16
C ARG A 153 8.89 -1.46 8.56
N PRO A 154 7.59 -1.84 8.66
CA PRO A 154 6.97 -2.03 9.95
C PRO A 154 7.53 -3.27 10.69
N PRO A 155 7.40 -3.36 12.03
CA PRO A 155 7.96 -4.45 12.84
C PRO A 155 7.57 -5.86 12.39
N GLN A 156 6.35 -6.05 11.90
CA GLN A 156 5.84 -7.34 11.40
C GLN A 156 6.59 -7.86 10.17
N SER A 157 7.40 -7.04 9.50
CA SER A 157 8.24 -7.47 8.38
C SER A 157 9.50 -8.25 8.81
N ALA A 158 9.89 -8.20 10.09
CA ALA A 158 11.12 -8.80 10.58
C ALA A 158 11.23 -10.32 10.32
N PRO A 159 10.19 -11.16 10.51
CA PRO A 159 10.26 -12.59 10.19
C PRO A 159 10.52 -12.83 8.69
N HIS A 160 9.87 -12.09 7.81
CA HIS A 160 10.04 -12.22 6.36
C HIS A 160 11.42 -11.76 5.90
N ILE A 161 11.97 -10.71 6.51
CA ILE A 161 13.35 -10.26 6.27
C ILE A 161 14.33 -11.35 6.70
N LYS A 162 14.12 -11.97 7.88
CA LYS A 162 14.95 -13.08 8.36
C LYS A 162 14.95 -14.24 7.38
N GLU A 163 13.78 -14.71 6.96
CA GLU A 163 13.64 -15.80 5.99
C GLU A 163 14.36 -15.49 4.68
N PHE A 164 14.18 -14.27 4.15
CA PHE A 164 14.86 -13.83 2.94
C PHE A 164 16.39 -13.83 3.11
N LEU A 165 16.91 -13.27 4.21
CA LEU A 165 18.35 -13.24 4.48
C LEU A 165 18.93 -14.64 4.62
N GLU A 166 18.23 -15.56 5.28
CA GLU A 166 18.62 -16.97 5.42
C GLU A 166 18.67 -17.67 4.05
N SER A 167 17.73 -17.38 3.16
CA SER A 167 17.76 -17.90 1.77
C SER A 167 18.97 -17.41 0.98
N GLN A 168 19.55 -16.27 1.35
CA GLN A 168 20.78 -15.72 0.80
C GLN A 168 22.03 -16.17 1.54
N GLY A 169 21.90 -17.02 2.56
CA GLY A 169 22.98 -17.54 3.38
C GLY A 169 23.41 -16.65 4.54
N MET A 170 22.66 -15.57 4.82
CA MET A 170 22.95 -14.66 5.95
C MET A 170 22.02 -14.98 7.13
N LYS A 171 22.58 -15.46 8.22
CA LYS A 171 21.82 -15.78 9.44
C LYS A 171 21.94 -14.63 10.43
N ILE A 172 20.84 -13.94 10.67
CA ILE A 172 20.71 -12.87 11.68
C ILE A 172 19.64 -13.31 12.68
N PRO A 173 19.85 -13.22 13.99
CA PRO A 173 18.83 -13.45 15.01
C PRO A 173 17.62 -12.55 14.78
N LEU A 174 16.40 -13.06 15.05
CA LEU A 174 15.18 -12.29 14.81
C LEU A 174 15.13 -11.01 15.65
N GLU A 175 15.61 -11.07 16.88
CA GLU A 175 15.74 -9.94 17.81
C GLU A 175 16.67 -8.84 17.31
N ASN A 176 17.55 -9.16 16.37
CA ASN A 176 18.46 -8.21 15.73
C ASN A 176 17.88 -7.59 14.43
N ILE A 177 16.64 -7.89 14.09
CA ILE A 177 15.97 -7.32 12.92
C ILE A 177 14.89 -6.34 13.39
N THR A 178 15.15 -5.06 13.24
CA THR A 178 14.26 -3.99 13.69
C THR A 178 13.56 -3.31 12.52
N GLY A 179 12.24 -3.49 12.43
CA GLY A 179 11.37 -2.69 11.59
C GLY A 179 10.90 -1.46 12.38
N LEU A 180 11.27 -0.26 11.92
CA LEU A 180 10.94 0.98 12.63
C LEU A 180 9.49 1.45 12.40
N GLY A 181 8.83 1.01 11.30
CA GLY A 181 7.55 1.57 10.87
C GLY A 181 7.64 3.07 10.56
N ASN A 182 8.84 3.58 10.34
CA ASN A 182 9.13 5.00 10.20
C ASN A 182 10.32 5.19 9.23
N SER A 183 10.11 6.01 8.19
CA SER A 183 11.11 6.28 7.14
C SER A 183 11.97 7.51 7.41
N THR A 184 11.79 8.20 8.54
CA THR A 184 12.58 9.39 8.86
C THR A 184 14.02 9.04 9.23
N ALA A 185 14.97 9.86 8.82
CA ALA A 185 16.37 9.69 9.16
C ALA A 185 16.62 9.78 10.68
N SER A 186 15.82 10.59 11.38
CA SER A 186 15.89 10.71 12.84
C SER A 186 15.54 9.41 13.57
N ALA A 187 14.62 8.60 13.04
CA ALA A 187 14.26 7.31 13.65
C ALA A 187 15.48 6.36 13.68
N LYS A 188 16.28 6.32 12.61
CA LYS A 188 17.51 5.52 12.57
C LYS A 188 18.60 6.07 13.50
N ALA A 189 18.71 7.39 13.59
CA ALA A 189 19.64 8.05 14.51
C ALA A 189 19.27 7.79 15.99
N MET A 190 17.97 7.83 16.32
CA MET A 190 17.49 7.49 17.67
C MET A 190 17.79 6.04 18.04
N TRP A 191 17.63 5.10 17.12
CA TRP A 191 18.00 3.70 17.36
C TRP A 191 19.48 3.53 17.69
N MET A 192 20.39 4.34 17.08
CA MET A 192 21.81 4.33 17.46
C MET A 192 22.03 4.85 18.88
N LEU A 193 21.27 5.86 19.32
CA LEU A 193 21.31 6.33 20.71
C LEU A 193 20.86 5.23 21.69
N GLU A 194 19.83 4.48 21.35
CA GLU A 194 19.38 3.34 22.16
C GLU A 194 20.49 2.30 22.30
N LYS A 195 21.15 1.93 21.20
CA LYS A 195 22.26 0.99 21.22
C LYS A 195 23.49 1.51 22.00
N PHE A 196 23.75 2.80 21.92
CA PHE A 196 24.76 3.42 22.78
C PHE A 196 24.37 3.30 24.28
N GLY A 197 23.10 3.54 24.62
CA GLY A 197 22.58 3.34 25.98
C GLY A 197 22.70 1.88 26.48
N GLU A 198 22.67 0.92 25.57
CA GLU A 198 22.91 -0.52 25.86
C GLU A 198 24.41 -0.85 26.04
N GLY A 199 25.32 0.12 25.85
CA GLY A 199 26.75 -0.01 26.06
C GLY A 199 27.59 -0.21 24.78
N TYR A 200 27.00 -0.12 23.59
CA TYR A 200 27.75 -0.17 22.34
C TYR A 200 28.56 1.12 22.14
N ASN A 201 29.84 1.01 21.79
CA ASN A 201 30.74 2.14 21.58
C ASN A 201 31.64 2.03 20.32
N ASP A 202 31.42 1.01 19.49
CA ASP A 202 32.06 0.83 18.17
C ASP A 202 31.00 0.48 17.14
N PHE A 203 30.62 1.44 16.27
CA PHE A 203 29.56 1.33 15.35
C PHE A 203 30.05 1.21 13.90
N TYR A 204 29.45 0.28 13.15
CA TYR A 204 29.54 0.23 11.70
C TYR A 204 28.14 0.32 11.13
N PHE A 205 27.85 1.37 10.40
CA PHE A 205 26.52 1.59 9.78
C PHE A 205 26.65 1.77 8.27
N ALA A 206 25.75 1.15 7.52
CA ALA A 206 25.64 1.32 6.08
C ALA A 206 24.16 1.44 5.67
N ASP A 207 23.85 2.43 4.85
CA ASP A 207 22.52 2.72 4.34
C ASP A 207 22.63 3.29 2.92
N ASP A 208 21.65 3.05 2.06
CA ASP A 208 21.61 3.57 0.70
C ASP A 208 21.18 5.05 0.65
N ALA A 209 20.31 5.46 1.57
CA ALA A 209 19.81 6.82 1.65
C ALA A 209 20.81 7.76 2.37
N ILE A 210 21.32 8.75 1.64
CA ILE A 210 22.31 9.71 2.17
C ILE A 210 21.79 10.42 3.42
N LYS A 211 20.51 10.79 3.50
CA LYS A 211 19.90 11.44 4.67
C LYS A 211 20.02 10.60 5.95
N ASN A 212 19.87 9.27 5.83
CA ASN A 212 20.03 8.35 6.95
C ASN A 212 21.50 8.30 7.40
N VAL A 213 22.42 8.23 6.43
CA VAL A 213 23.87 8.22 6.68
C VAL A 213 24.30 9.48 7.44
N GLU A 214 23.85 10.66 6.97
CA GLU A 214 24.17 11.95 7.60
C GLU A 214 23.61 12.07 9.01
N ALA A 215 22.34 11.67 9.22
CA ALA A 215 21.71 11.73 10.53
C ALA A 215 22.41 10.80 11.55
N VAL A 216 22.70 9.57 11.15
CA VAL A 216 23.42 8.60 12.00
C VAL A 216 24.83 9.07 12.28
N LYS A 217 25.56 9.55 11.27
CA LYS A 217 26.91 10.08 11.42
C LYS A 217 26.93 11.21 12.44
N LYS A 218 26.03 12.19 12.31
CA LYS A 218 25.92 13.34 13.22
C LYS A 218 25.72 12.91 14.68
N VAL A 219 24.85 11.94 14.93
CA VAL A 219 24.59 11.45 16.29
C VAL A 219 25.79 10.72 16.85
N LEU A 220 26.44 9.83 16.09
CA LEU A 220 27.60 9.09 16.56
C LEU A 220 28.85 10.00 16.81
N GLU A 221 28.98 11.06 16.00
CA GLU A 221 30.01 12.10 16.26
C GLU A 221 29.73 12.88 17.55
N GLN A 222 28.47 13.19 17.86
CA GLN A 222 28.10 13.85 19.11
C GLN A 222 28.34 12.98 20.36
N LEU A 223 28.27 11.65 20.21
CA LEU A 223 28.52 10.69 21.29
C LEU A 223 30.02 10.42 21.51
N ASP A 224 30.87 10.93 20.63
CA ASP A 224 32.33 10.71 20.65
C ASP A 224 32.71 9.21 20.70
N VAL A 225 31.99 8.39 19.94
CA VAL A 225 32.22 6.95 19.85
C VAL A 225 32.94 6.59 18.55
N LYS A 226 33.65 5.47 18.58
CA LYS A 226 34.24 4.92 17.36
C LYS A 226 33.16 4.51 16.38
N SER A 227 33.19 5.10 15.18
CA SER A 227 32.16 4.83 14.19
C SER A 227 32.72 4.79 12.76
N ASN A 228 32.06 3.98 11.92
CA ASN A 228 32.29 3.93 10.49
C ASN A 228 30.93 3.93 9.80
N VAL A 229 30.52 5.07 9.27
CA VAL A 229 29.21 5.29 8.62
C VAL A 229 29.44 5.47 7.13
N GLN A 230 28.79 4.65 6.31
CA GLN A 230 29.00 4.60 4.86
C GLN A 230 27.68 4.57 4.09
N GLN A 231 27.65 5.28 2.96
CA GLN A 231 26.54 5.15 2.02
C GLN A 231 26.74 3.92 1.12
N ALA A 232 25.70 3.09 1.02
CA ALA A 232 25.66 1.92 0.15
C ALA A 232 25.16 2.33 -1.24
N ILE A 233 26.07 2.80 -2.09
CA ILE A 233 25.72 3.20 -3.46
C ILE A 233 25.84 1.99 -4.37
N GLN A 234 24.73 1.64 -5.03
CA GLN A 234 24.72 0.63 -6.08
C GLN A 234 24.94 1.32 -7.44
N TYR A 235 26.14 1.20 -7.97
CA TYR A 235 26.41 1.67 -9.32
C TYR A 235 25.77 0.72 -10.34
N SER A 236 24.84 1.19 -11.15
CA SER A 236 24.40 0.45 -12.34
C SER A 236 25.61 0.21 -13.25
N LYS A 237 25.75 -0.99 -13.82
CA LYS A 237 26.89 -1.39 -14.67
C LYS A 237 27.22 -0.43 -15.84
N GLY A 238 26.38 0.57 -16.12
CA GLY A 238 26.60 1.60 -17.14
C GLY A 238 27.31 2.86 -16.66
N ARG A 239 27.36 3.14 -15.34
CA ARG A 239 27.98 4.38 -14.80
C ARG A 239 29.44 4.24 -14.37
N SER A 240 29.98 3.04 -14.31
CA SER A 240 31.38 2.81 -13.92
C SER A 240 32.42 3.30 -14.95
N LYS A 241 31.99 3.76 -16.13
CA LYS A 241 32.87 4.27 -17.19
C LYS A 241 33.00 5.80 -17.26
N LEU A 242 32.22 6.54 -16.43
CA LEU A 242 32.18 8.01 -16.48
C LEU A 242 32.88 8.73 -15.33
N SER A 243 33.57 8.01 -14.46
CA SER A 243 34.33 8.61 -13.33
C SER A 243 35.84 8.44 -13.44
N LYS A 244 36.37 8.46 -14.67
CA LYS A 244 37.80 8.48 -14.92
C LYS A 244 38.13 9.60 -15.91
N ASP A 245 37.70 10.80 -15.61
CA ASP A 245 38.30 12.02 -16.16
C ASP A 245 38.33 13.08 -15.06
#